data_17201e29c93b97d977a50bf00a5e3dca
#
_entry.id   17201e29c93b97d977a50bf00a5e3dca
#
_cell.length_a   1.000
_cell.length_b   1.000
_cell.length_c   1.000
_cell.angle_alpha   90.00
_cell.angle_beta   90.00
_cell.angle_gamma   90.00
#
_symmetry.space_group_name_H-M   'P 1'
#
loop_
_entity.id
_entity.type
_entity.pdbx_description
1 polymer ?
#
loop_
_entity_poly.entity_id
_entity_poly.type
_entity_poly.pdbx_seq_one_letter_code
_entity_poly.pdbx_strand_id
1 'polypeptide(L)'
;NKSFNSVESLGEALSYAGPVAADANMSLEETLAILGTLGNLGIQGSEAGTALRRLLTLSAAESEKFMKVFGVATKDAQGNARNLVDVLGEVSAASANMGTGDRAEAFNEVFGLLGITSASAIGKTVTDTRQLLAELQNSGGIAANTAADMEAG
;
A
#
# COMPACT_ATOMS: atom_id res chain seq x y z
N ASN A 1 8.66 -17.52 2.32
CA ASN A 1 8.12 -18.27 3.21
C ASN A 1 7.18 -17.64 4.21
N LYS A 2 7.54 -17.43 5.43
CA LYS A 2 6.53 -16.99 6.34
C LYS A 2 6.05 -15.60 6.08
N SER A 3 6.85 -14.68 5.62
CA SER A 3 6.39 -13.32 5.46
C SER A 3 5.37 -13.19 4.35
N PHE A 4 5.48 -13.99 3.31
CA PHE A 4 4.49 -13.96 2.25
C PHE A 4 3.55 -15.11 2.32
N ASN A 5 3.68 -15.88 3.38
CA ASN A 5 2.88 -17.07 3.50
C ASN A 5 3.16 -18.01 2.35
N SER A 6 2.25 -18.23 1.49
CA SER A 6 2.46 -19.08 0.37
C SER A 6 2.29 -18.30 -0.92
N VAL A 7 2.82 -18.86 -1.99
CA VAL A 7 2.59 -18.34 -3.32
C VAL A 7 1.10 -18.33 -3.63
N GLU A 8 0.38 -19.34 -3.16
CA GLU A 8 -1.07 -19.42 -3.35
C GLU A 8 -1.79 -18.26 -2.68
N SER A 9 -1.39 -17.97 -1.45
CA SER A 9 -1.99 -16.87 -0.69
C SER A 9 -1.73 -15.54 -1.38
N LEU A 10 -0.52 -15.34 -1.85
CA LEU A 10 -0.14 -14.12 -2.55
C LEU A 10 -0.88 -14.01 -3.88
N GLY A 11 -1.01 -15.11 -4.61
CA GLY A 11 -1.76 -15.14 -5.86
C GLY A 11 -3.23 -14.82 -5.64
N GLU A 12 -3.80 -15.35 -4.57
CA GLU A 12 -5.19 -15.07 -4.21
C GLU A 12 -5.38 -13.59 -3.90
N ALA A 13 -4.47 -13.02 -3.09
CA ALA A 13 -4.50 -11.60 -2.78
C ALA A 13 -4.43 -10.77 -4.05
N LEU A 14 -3.55 -11.15 -4.95
CA LEU A 14 -3.34 -10.42 -6.18
C LEU A 14 -4.56 -10.49 -7.09
N SER A 15 -5.27 -11.61 -7.11
CA SER A 15 -6.46 -11.72 -7.92
C SER A 15 -7.55 -10.77 -7.45
N TYR A 16 -7.60 -10.46 -6.16
CA TYR A 16 -8.56 -9.52 -5.60
C TYR A 16 -8.16 -8.07 -5.84
N ALA A 17 -6.87 -7.76 -5.72
CA ALA A 17 -6.39 -6.38 -5.73
C ALA A 17 -5.85 -5.96 -7.08
N GLY A 18 -5.44 -6.90 -7.92
CA GLY A 18 -4.72 -6.60 -9.15
C GLY A 18 -5.39 -5.59 -10.05
N PRO A 19 -6.67 -5.80 -10.42
CA PRO A 19 -7.33 -4.87 -11.31
C PRO A 19 -7.42 -3.44 -10.78
N VAL A 20 -7.74 -3.29 -9.48
CA VAL A 20 -7.85 -1.97 -8.87
C VAL A 20 -6.48 -1.32 -8.76
N ALA A 21 -5.46 -2.13 -8.42
CA ALA A 21 -4.09 -1.63 -8.33
C ALA A 21 -3.60 -1.16 -9.70
N ALA A 22 -3.90 -1.91 -10.74
CA ALA A 22 -3.52 -1.52 -12.10
C ALA A 22 -4.20 -0.22 -12.50
N ASP A 23 -5.48 -0.07 -12.18
CA ASP A 23 -6.22 1.15 -12.47
C ASP A 23 -5.64 2.35 -11.73
N ALA A 24 -5.05 2.12 -10.57
CA ALA A 24 -4.42 3.16 -9.77
C ALA A 24 -2.95 3.37 -10.13
N ASN A 25 -2.50 2.78 -11.22
CA ASN A 25 -1.12 2.88 -11.70
C ASN A 25 -0.09 2.36 -10.71
N MET A 26 -0.46 1.38 -9.89
CA MET A 26 0.52 0.70 -9.06
C MET A 26 1.28 -0.32 -9.89
N SER A 27 2.59 -0.34 -9.73
CA SER A 27 3.39 -1.36 -10.38
C SER A 27 3.14 -2.73 -9.74
N LEU A 28 3.49 -3.79 -10.44
CA LEU A 28 3.39 -5.13 -9.87
C LEU A 28 4.25 -5.24 -8.62
N GLU A 29 5.46 -4.68 -8.66
CA GLU A 29 6.36 -4.71 -7.52
C GLU A 29 5.75 -4.02 -6.30
N GLU A 30 5.15 -2.85 -6.51
CA GLU A 30 4.49 -2.12 -5.42
C GLU A 30 3.33 -2.93 -4.86
N THR A 31 2.54 -3.52 -5.73
CA THR A 31 1.39 -4.31 -5.32
C THR A 31 1.85 -5.51 -4.49
N LEU A 32 2.86 -6.22 -4.96
CA LEU A 32 3.40 -7.36 -4.23
C LEU A 32 4.00 -6.94 -2.90
N ALA A 33 4.68 -5.80 -2.87
CA ALA A 33 5.32 -5.32 -1.64
C ALA A 33 4.28 -5.02 -0.57
N ILE A 34 3.21 -4.32 -0.93
CA ILE A 34 2.20 -3.99 0.07
C ILE A 34 1.41 -5.22 0.50
N LEU A 35 1.13 -6.14 -0.43
CA LEU A 35 0.45 -7.38 -0.07
C LEU A 35 1.31 -8.23 0.87
N GLY A 36 2.61 -8.30 0.60
CA GLY A 36 3.52 -9.01 1.48
C GLY A 36 3.59 -8.39 2.86
N THR A 37 3.59 -7.07 2.92
CA THR A 37 3.60 -6.35 4.19
C THR A 37 2.32 -6.61 4.98
N LEU A 38 1.17 -6.61 4.30
CA LEU A 38 -0.09 -6.94 4.95
C LEU A 38 -0.06 -8.37 5.49
N GLY A 39 0.56 -9.28 4.74
CA GLY A 39 0.74 -10.65 5.20
C GLY A 39 1.55 -10.72 6.49
N ASN A 40 2.57 -9.89 6.60
CA ASN A 40 3.38 -9.82 7.82
C ASN A 40 2.58 -9.30 9.02
N LEU A 41 1.51 -8.57 8.76
CA LEU A 41 0.60 -8.11 9.82
C LEU A 41 -0.51 -9.12 10.10
N GLY A 42 -0.47 -10.27 9.46
CA GLY A 42 -1.48 -11.30 9.64
C GLY A 42 -2.66 -11.19 8.71
N ILE A 43 -2.61 -10.29 7.74
CA ILE A 43 -3.68 -10.10 6.77
C ILE A 43 -3.25 -10.78 5.47
N GLN A 44 -3.84 -11.94 5.19
CA GLN A 44 -3.35 -12.83 4.13
C GLN A 44 -4.43 -13.15 3.11
N GLY A 45 -3.99 -13.62 1.97
CA GLY A 45 -4.86 -14.15 0.94
C GLY A 45 -5.88 -13.13 0.48
N SER A 46 -7.13 -13.55 0.37
CA SER A 46 -8.20 -12.67 -0.08
C SER A 46 -8.41 -11.49 0.85
N GLU A 47 -8.10 -11.64 2.13
CA GLU A 47 -8.22 -10.53 3.08
C GLU A 47 -7.24 -9.41 2.75
N ALA A 48 -6.01 -9.78 2.41
CA ALA A 48 -5.00 -8.79 2.03
C ALA A 48 -5.41 -8.08 0.74
N GLY A 49 -5.88 -8.84 -0.24
CA GLY A 49 -6.35 -8.26 -1.49
C GLY A 49 -7.51 -7.31 -1.26
N THR A 50 -8.46 -7.71 -0.43
CA THR A 50 -9.60 -6.88 -0.11
C THR A 50 -9.18 -5.61 0.62
N ALA A 51 -8.24 -5.74 1.56
CA ALA A 51 -7.73 -4.58 2.31
C ALA A 51 -7.07 -3.58 1.36
N LEU A 52 -6.26 -4.05 0.44
CA LEU A 52 -5.60 -3.18 -0.53
C LEU A 52 -6.62 -2.51 -1.44
N ARG A 53 -7.61 -3.27 -1.93
CA ARG A 53 -8.67 -2.69 -2.75
C ARG A 53 -9.39 -1.58 -2.01
N ARG A 54 -9.70 -1.82 -0.73
CA ARG A 54 -10.40 -0.82 0.08
C ARG A 54 -9.56 0.42 0.29
N LEU A 55 -8.26 0.25 0.52
CA LEU A 55 -7.37 1.41 0.65
C LEU A 55 -7.34 2.24 -0.62
N LEU A 56 -7.24 1.58 -1.77
CA LEU A 56 -7.21 2.27 -3.05
C LEU A 56 -8.54 2.99 -3.32
N THR A 57 -9.65 2.31 -3.06
CA THR A 57 -10.98 2.89 -3.26
C THR A 57 -11.20 4.05 -2.31
N LEU A 58 -10.81 3.90 -1.06
CA LEU A 58 -10.94 4.93 -0.04
C LEU A 58 -10.15 6.18 -0.43
N SER A 59 -8.91 5.97 -0.86
CA SER A 59 -8.04 7.06 -1.28
C SER A 59 -8.68 7.86 -2.42
N ALA A 60 -9.31 7.19 -3.36
CA ALA A 60 -9.96 7.85 -4.48
C ALA A 60 -11.28 8.49 -4.07
N ALA A 61 -12.10 7.78 -3.29
CA ALA A 61 -13.46 8.22 -2.99
C ALA A 61 -13.52 9.27 -1.88
N GLU A 62 -12.58 9.22 -0.93
CA GLU A 62 -12.61 10.09 0.23
C GLU A 62 -11.46 11.10 0.20
N SER A 63 -11.09 11.57 -0.98
CA SER A 63 -9.95 12.48 -1.11
C SER A 63 -10.16 13.76 -0.30
N GLU A 64 -11.40 14.23 -0.19
CA GLU A 64 -11.68 15.42 0.61
C GLU A 64 -11.41 15.17 2.09
N LYS A 65 -11.72 13.98 2.56
CA LYS A 65 -11.50 13.61 3.94
C LYS A 65 -10.00 13.57 4.27
N PHE A 66 -9.22 12.98 3.37
CA PHE A 66 -7.76 12.97 3.52
C PHE A 66 -7.21 14.39 3.63
N MET A 67 -7.70 15.28 2.78
CA MET A 67 -7.24 16.67 2.80
C MET A 67 -7.68 17.37 4.09
N LYS A 68 -8.93 17.18 4.49
CA LYS A 68 -9.46 17.85 5.67
C LYS A 68 -8.80 17.36 6.95
N VAL A 69 -8.62 16.06 7.08
CA VAL A 69 -8.13 15.46 8.33
C VAL A 69 -6.61 15.51 8.42
N PHE A 70 -5.91 15.19 7.32
CA PHE A 70 -4.46 15.06 7.32
C PHE A 70 -3.75 16.11 6.48
N GLY A 71 -4.48 16.86 5.66
CA GLY A 71 -3.84 17.80 4.74
C GLY A 71 -3.11 17.09 3.62
N VAL A 72 -3.52 15.88 3.26
CA VAL A 72 -2.86 15.06 2.26
C VAL A 72 -3.72 14.95 1.03
N ALA A 73 -3.13 15.27 -0.13
CA ALA A 73 -3.81 15.09 -1.41
C ALA A 73 -3.67 13.64 -1.86
N THR A 74 -4.77 13.04 -2.32
CA THR A 74 -4.74 11.67 -2.84
C THR A 74 -4.75 11.64 -4.36
N LYS A 75 -4.93 12.79 -4.99
CA LYS A 75 -4.96 12.92 -6.45
C LYS A 75 -4.01 14.03 -6.85
N ASP A 76 -3.49 13.91 -8.08
CA ASP A 76 -2.67 14.97 -8.63
C ASP A 76 -3.55 16.05 -9.28
N ALA A 77 -2.91 17.05 -9.89
CA ALA A 77 -3.62 18.19 -10.47
C ALA A 77 -4.52 17.78 -11.62
N GLN A 78 -4.24 16.64 -12.25
CA GLN A 78 -5.03 16.13 -13.36
C GLN A 78 -6.13 15.17 -12.90
N GLY A 79 -6.27 14.96 -11.59
CA GLY A 79 -7.28 14.05 -11.07
C GLY A 79 -6.88 12.59 -11.06
N ASN A 80 -5.62 12.30 -11.35
CA ASN A 80 -5.12 10.93 -11.31
C ASN A 80 -4.75 10.54 -9.89
N ALA A 81 -4.94 9.26 -9.57
CA ALA A 81 -4.59 8.76 -8.24
C ALA A 81 -3.08 8.88 -8.03
N ARG A 82 -2.70 9.41 -6.87
CA ARG A 82 -1.31 9.42 -6.47
C ARG A 82 -0.93 8.05 -5.94
N ASN A 83 0.36 7.78 -5.91
CA ASN A 83 0.88 6.50 -5.40
C ASN A 83 0.39 6.28 -3.97
N LEU A 84 -0.22 5.11 -3.72
CA LEU A 84 -0.83 4.82 -2.42
C LEU A 84 0.18 4.84 -1.29
N VAL A 85 1.37 4.27 -1.52
CA VAL A 85 2.39 4.21 -0.46
C VAL A 85 2.84 5.62 -0.09
N ASP A 86 2.98 6.49 -1.09
CA ASP A 86 3.34 7.89 -0.83
C ASP A 86 2.24 8.60 -0.04
N VAL A 87 0.98 8.38 -0.42
CA VAL A 87 -0.15 8.98 0.30
C VAL A 87 -0.17 8.52 1.75
N LEU A 88 -0.02 7.21 1.96
CA LEU A 88 -0.01 6.68 3.33
C LEU A 88 1.21 7.19 4.11
N GLY A 89 2.34 7.36 3.44
CA GLY A 89 3.53 7.92 4.06
C GLY A 89 3.31 9.36 4.52
N GLU A 90 2.63 10.15 3.70
CA GLU A 90 2.31 11.54 4.06
C GLU A 90 1.30 11.58 5.21
N VAL A 91 0.34 10.66 5.20
CA VAL A 91 -0.61 10.53 6.30
C VAL A 91 0.12 10.21 7.60
N SER A 92 1.05 9.26 7.54
CA SER A 92 1.82 8.89 8.72
C SER A 92 2.62 10.08 9.24
N ALA A 93 3.27 10.82 8.35
CA ALA A 93 4.07 11.98 8.72
C ALA A 93 3.20 13.09 9.32
N ALA A 94 2.05 13.35 8.71
CA ALA A 94 1.13 14.37 9.21
C ALA A 94 0.62 14.02 10.59
N SER A 95 0.36 12.75 10.84
CA SER A 95 -0.20 12.32 12.12
C SER A 95 0.84 12.30 13.23
N ALA A 96 2.13 12.30 12.90
CA ALA A 96 3.19 12.20 13.90
C ALA A 96 3.17 13.35 14.90
N ASN A 97 2.64 14.50 14.50
CA ASN A 97 2.58 15.68 15.35
C ASN A 97 1.26 15.83 16.10
N MET A 98 0.35 14.88 15.92
CA MET A 98 -0.93 14.90 16.60
C MET A 98 -0.82 14.27 17.98
N GLY A 99 -1.65 14.75 18.94
CA GLY A 99 -1.79 14.05 20.19
C GLY A 99 -2.39 12.66 19.98
N THR A 100 -2.14 11.76 20.90
CA THR A 100 -2.55 10.36 20.72
C THR A 100 -4.05 10.19 20.52
N GLY A 101 -4.86 10.96 21.24
CA GLY A 101 -6.31 10.90 21.09
C GLY A 101 -6.77 11.44 19.76
N ASP A 102 -6.23 12.58 19.37
CA ASP A 102 -6.56 13.20 18.08
C ASP A 102 -6.14 12.31 16.93
N ARG A 103 -4.98 11.68 17.08
CA ARG A 103 -4.48 10.77 16.05
C ARG A 103 -5.40 9.57 15.87
N ALA A 104 -5.81 8.97 16.98
CA ALA A 104 -6.72 7.82 16.92
C ALA A 104 -8.04 8.20 16.27
N GLU A 105 -8.57 9.37 16.61
CA GLU A 105 -9.81 9.87 16.02
C GLU A 105 -9.65 10.10 14.53
N ALA A 106 -8.56 10.73 14.13
CA ALA A 106 -8.29 11.02 12.72
C ALA A 106 -8.20 9.74 11.89
N PHE A 107 -7.48 8.74 12.40
CA PHE A 107 -7.35 7.48 11.68
C PHE A 107 -8.67 6.73 11.59
N ASN A 108 -9.46 6.77 12.67
CA ASN A 108 -10.77 6.15 12.64
C ASN A 108 -11.70 6.85 11.65
N GLU A 109 -11.63 8.17 11.60
CA GLU A 109 -12.48 8.94 10.69
C GLU A 109 -12.20 8.62 9.23
N VAL A 110 -10.92 8.51 8.87
CA VAL A 110 -10.53 8.31 7.47
C VAL A 110 -10.57 6.83 7.09
N PHE A 111 -10.02 5.97 7.94
CA PHE A 111 -9.87 4.56 7.58
C PHE A 111 -10.97 3.66 8.10
N GLY A 112 -11.71 4.12 9.11
CA GLY A 112 -12.88 3.40 9.60
C GLY A 112 -12.56 1.99 10.07
N LEU A 113 -13.26 1.02 9.52
CA LEU A 113 -13.18 -0.36 9.97
C LEU A 113 -12.22 -1.21 9.13
N LEU A 114 -11.31 -0.57 8.40
CA LEU A 114 -10.27 -1.33 7.69
C LEU A 114 -9.35 -1.98 8.71
N GLY A 115 -8.73 -3.08 8.32
CA GLY A 115 -7.87 -3.85 9.21
C GLY A 115 -6.62 -3.12 9.67
N ILE A 116 -6.23 -2.03 9.01
CA ILE A 116 -5.05 -1.25 9.36
C ILE A 116 -5.44 0.19 9.65
N THR A 117 -6.16 0.37 10.74
CA THR A 117 -6.75 1.67 11.07
C THR A 117 -5.92 2.50 12.04
N SER A 118 -4.93 1.90 12.71
CA SER A 118 -4.14 2.64 13.69
C SER A 118 -2.97 3.33 13.02
N ALA A 119 -2.53 4.43 13.63
CA ALA A 119 -1.39 5.18 13.12
C ALA A 119 -0.14 4.30 13.05
N SER A 120 0.07 3.46 14.06
CA SER A 120 1.26 2.60 14.08
C SER A 120 1.19 1.54 12.99
N ALA A 121 0.01 0.99 12.72
CA ALA A 121 -0.14 -0.01 11.67
C ALA A 121 0.09 0.61 10.30
N ILE A 122 -0.44 1.80 10.05
CA ILE A 122 -0.23 2.50 8.79
C ILE A 122 1.25 2.84 8.61
N GLY A 123 1.88 3.39 9.66
CA GLY A 123 3.30 3.73 9.60
C GLY A 123 4.18 2.52 9.34
N LYS A 124 3.90 1.42 10.02
CA LYS A 124 4.65 0.19 9.81
C LYS A 124 4.44 -0.34 8.40
N THR A 125 3.20 -0.27 7.90
CA THR A 125 2.89 -0.70 6.54
C THR A 125 3.72 0.09 5.53
N VAL A 126 3.81 1.40 5.69
CA VAL A 126 4.59 2.24 4.78
C VAL A 126 6.06 1.87 4.84
N THR A 127 6.63 1.79 6.05
CA THR A 127 8.06 1.50 6.23
C THR A 127 8.42 0.15 5.66
N ASP A 128 7.65 -0.87 6.03
CA ASP A 128 7.94 -2.24 5.60
C ASP A 128 7.71 -2.42 4.10
N THR A 129 6.69 -1.74 3.55
CA THR A 129 6.42 -1.82 2.12
C THR A 129 7.56 -1.20 1.33
N ARG A 130 8.05 -0.04 1.77
CA ARG A 130 9.17 0.62 1.09
C ARG A 130 10.44 -0.22 1.14
N GLN A 131 10.69 -0.85 2.29
CA GLN A 131 11.85 -1.72 2.43
C GLN A 131 11.73 -2.94 1.52
N LEU A 132 10.56 -3.58 1.52
CA LEU A 132 10.33 -4.75 0.71
C LEU A 132 10.37 -4.40 -0.78
N LEU A 133 9.82 -3.23 -1.14
CA LEU A 133 9.87 -2.76 -2.51
C LEU A 133 11.31 -2.59 -2.98
N ALA A 134 12.16 -2.01 -2.13
CA ALA A 134 13.58 -1.86 -2.46
C ALA A 134 14.23 -3.21 -2.70
N GLU A 135 13.89 -4.20 -1.86
CA GLU A 135 14.42 -5.56 -2.04
C GLU A 135 13.93 -6.20 -3.33
N LEU A 136 12.64 -6.02 -3.63
CA LEU A 136 12.06 -6.56 -4.85
C LEU A 136 12.65 -5.88 -6.08
N GLN A 137 12.87 -4.57 -6.01
CA GLN A 137 13.46 -3.84 -7.12
C GLN A 137 14.89 -4.26 -7.36
N ASN A 138 15.64 -4.54 -6.30
CA ASN A 138 16.99 -5.08 -6.46
C ASN A 138 16.95 -6.44 -7.14
N SER A 139 16.06 -7.34 -6.66
CA SER A 139 15.87 -8.63 -7.29
C SER A 139 15.33 -8.49 -8.69
N GLY A 140 14.35 -7.60 -8.86
CA GLY A 140 13.77 -7.33 -10.16
C GLY A 140 14.78 -6.71 -11.11
N GLY A 141 15.64 -5.83 -10.57
CA GLY A 141 16.73 -5.26 -11.35
C GLY A 141 17.68 -6.33 -11.83
N ILE A 142 18.03 -7.25 -10.95
CA ILE A 142 18.87 -8.39 -11.33
C ILE A 142 18.15 -9.23 -12.39
N ALA A 143 16.90 -9.52 -12.19
CA ALA A 143 16.10 -10.30 -13.13
C ALA A 143 15.96 -9.56 -14.46
N ALA A 144 15.74 -8.26 -14.40
CA ALA A 144 15.62 -7.45 -15.62
C ALA A 144 16.93 -7.40 -16.36
N ASN A 145 18.06 -7.28 -15.65
CA ASN A 145 19.37 -7.31 -16.28
C ASN A 145 19.61 -8.66 -16.94
N THR A 146 19.23 -9.73 -16.26
CA THR A 146 19.38 -11.07 -16.82
C THR A 146 18.54 -11.20 -18.08
N ALA A 147 17.32 -10.71 -18.05
CA ALA A 147 16.44 -10.75 -19.21
C ALA A 147 17.02 -9.92 -20.36
N ALA A 148 17.56 -8.73 -20.05
CA ALA A 148 18.19 -7.89 -21.06
C ALA A 148 19.43 -8.58 -21.65
N ASP A 149 20.21 -9.24 -20.80
CA ASP A 149 21.37 -9.98 -21.27
C ASP A 149 20.94 -11.12 -22.19
N MET A 150 19.87 -11.81 -21.86
CA MET A 150 19.36 -12.88 -22.71
C MET A 150 18.84 -12.34 -24.02
N GLU A 151 18.19 -11.19 -23.98
CA GLU A 151 17.69 -10.56 -25.20
C GLU A 151 18.85 -10.08 -26.09
N ALA A 152 19.87 -9.53 -25.44
CA ALA A 152 21.03 -9.04 -26.17
C ALA A 152 21.86 -10.18 -26.71
N GLY A 153 21.84 -11.30 -26.03
CA GLY A 153 22.58 -12.46 -26.45
C GLY A 153 21.81 -13.30 -27.43
#